data_cbf35684755cdcb7f274fcbb1a8c5f07
#
_entry.id   cbf35684755cdcb7f274fcbb1a8c5f07
#
_cell.length_a   1.000
_cell.length_b   1.000
_cell.length_c   1.000
_cell.angle_alpha   90.00
_cell.angle_beta   90.00
_cell.angle_gamma   90.00
#
_symmetry.space_group_name_H-M   'P 1'
#
loop_
_entity.id
_entity.type
_entity.pdbx_description
1 polymer ?
#
loop_
_entity_poly.entity_id
_entity_poly.type
_entity_poly.pdbx_seq_one_letter_code
_entity_poly.pdbx_strand_id
1 'polypeptide(L)'
;ISDKKNMYKNLNVVMAGFRDYSLDKYLPKIVDANFHAVVYDQEKTIKGITRNFAGAYSPGTYLSNENTQEDNITNNIMCLWFDKIKVRQTEKIVYGISIINIFTGKSYIFEYEIPFFFNPTTFDELERCISVFSPSEILFISPFDSDFNKKISQFIGIEFSNVHYYSLKDNRVLNCMKQTYTQLILSKHFGEDSLQHCEEFYSYSIATQSLCFLLDFIEQHNTSLIRHIHMPYFNNVSTRVILANHTLKQLNIINDQQYKGTLSSVLNFTNKCCSSIGKRLYK
;
A
#
# COMPACT_ATOMS: atom_id res chain seq x y z
N ILE A 1 30.40 -14.22 5.31
CA ILE A 1 29.10 -14.38 6.02
C ILE A 1 29.25 -15.61 6.91
N SER A 2 29.39 -15.41 8.21
CA SER A 2 29.48 -16.55 9.14
C SER A 2 28.07 -16.82 9.68
N ASP A 3 27.47 -17.91 9.24
CA ASP A 3 26.22 -18.43 9.80
C ASP A 3 26.46 -18.96 11.21
N LYS A 4 26.28 -18.15 12.22
CA LYS A 4 26.14 -18.64 13.59
C LYS A 4 24.65 -18.69 13.92
N LYS A 5 24.09 -19.90 13.96
CA LYS A 5 22.78 -20.15 14.58
C LYS A 5 22.90 -19.90 16.07
N ASN A 6 22.41 -18.76 16.55
CA ASN A 6 22.28 -18.51 17.98
C ASN A 6 20.82 -18.79 18.36
N MET A 7 20.62 -19.79 19.21
CA MET A 7 19.32 -20.02 19.86
C MET A 7 19.11 -18.97 20.96
N TYR A 8 18.32 -17.96 20.69
CA TYR A 8 17.80 -17.05 21.70
C TYR A 8 16.44 -17.55 22.16
N LYS A 9 16.36 -18.05 23.40
CA LYS A 9 15.09 -18.45 24.07
C LYS A 9 14.15 -19.28 23.19
N ASN A 10 14.59 -20.41 22.66
CA ASN A 10 13.81 -21.34 21.83
C ASN A 10 13.36 -20.80 20.44
N LEU A 11 13.86 -19.68 19.99
CA LEU A 11 13.66 -19.20 18.63
C LEU A 11 14.91 -19.49 17.79
N ASN A 12 14.72 -20.10 16.62
CA ASN A 12 15.78 -20.25 15.62
C ASN A 12 16.05 -18.89 14.97
N VAL A 13 16.94 -18.10 15.57
CA VAL A 13 17.36 -16.80 15.02
C VAL A 13 18.62 -16.99 14.21
N VAL A 14 18.59 -16.61 12.93
CA VAL A 14 19.76 -16.57 12.07
C VAL A 14 20.38 -15.17 12.19
N MET A 15 21.68 -15.14 12.58
CA MET A 15 22.43 -13.89 12.63
C MET A 15 23.39 -13.83 11.45
N ALA A 16 23.25 -12.78 10.64
CA ALA A 16 24.20 -12.40 9.62
C ALA A 16 24.73 -11.00 9.93
N GLY A 17 26.02 -10.76 9.68
CA GLY A 17 26.65 -9.45 9.95
C GLY A 17 27.25 -8.87 8.69
N PHE A 18 27.10 -7.58 8.52
CA PHE A 18 27.79 -6.77 7.52
C PHE A 18 28.22 -5.44 8.15
N ARG A 19 29.11 -4.72 7.48
CA ARG A 19 29.58 -3.43 7.96
C ARG A 19 28.51 -2.36 7.70
N ASP A 20 28.39 -1.34 8.57
CA ASP A 20 27.42 -0.26 8.51
C ASP A 20 27.38 0.46 7.16
N TYR A 21 28.53 0.76 6.55
CA TYR A 21 28.62 1.37 5.23
C TYR A 21 28.06 0.51 4.08
N SER A 22 27.77 -0.77 4.35
CA SER A 22 27.16 -1.68 3.38
C SER A 22 25.63 -1.76 3.51
N LEU A 23 25.01 -0.94 4.39
CA LEU A 23 23.57 -0.95 4.61
C LEU A 23 22.82 -0.68 3.29
N ASP A 24 23.21 0.35 2.56
CA ASP A 24 22.57 0.75 1.30
C ASP A 24 22.64 -0.33 0.21
N LYS A 25 23.64 -1.23 0.30
CA LYS A 25 23.78 -2.37 -0.62
C LYS A 25 22.84 -3.52 -0.27
N TYR A 26 22.62 -3.78 1.03
CA TYR A 26 21.86 -4.95 1.48
C TYR A 26 20.39 -4.64 1.76
N LEU A 27 20.07 -3.42 2.15
CA LEU A 27 18.70 -3.00 2.44
C LEU A 27 17.75 -3.23 1.25
N PRO A 28 18.09 -2.81 0.01
CA PRO A 28 17.26 -3.11 -1.16
C PRO A 28 17.00 -4.60 -1.32
N LYS A 29 18.04 -5.43 -1.17
CA LYS A 29 17.91 -6.89 -1.35
C LYS A 29 17.01 -7.56 -0.31
N ILE A 30 16.98 -7.02 0.91
CA ILE A 30 16.11 -7.50 1.98
C ILE A 30 14.65 -7.12 1.64
N VAL A 31 14.44 -5.89 1.24
CA VAL A 31 13.12 -5.37 0.88
C VAL A 31 12.58 -6.03 -0.40
N ASP A 32 13.42 -6.22 -1.42
CA ASP A 32 13.06 -6.92 -2.67
C ASP A 32 12.71 -8.41 -2.43
N ALA A 33 13.27 -8.99 -1.36
CA ALA A 33 12.89 -10.33 -0.92
C ALA A 33 11.61 -10.35 -0.04
N ASN A 34 10.84 -9.25 -0.03
CA ASN A 34 9.60 -9.06 0.72
C ASN A 34 9.76 -9.13 2.25
N PHE A 35 10.93 -8.77 2.77
CA PHE A 35 11.14 -8.63 4.21
C PHE A 35 11.01 -7.17 4.65
N HIS A 36 10.52 -6.98 5.87
CA HIS A 36 10.57 -5.69 6.56
C HIS A 36 11.90 -5.54 7.28
N ALA A 37 12.57 -4.41 7.09
CA ALA A 37 13.82 -4.09 7.74
C ALA A 37 13.63 -2.94 8.74
N VAL A 38 14.04 -3.16 9.98
CA VAL A 38 14.08 -2.12 11.02
C VAL A 38 15.53 -1.84 11.35
N VAL A 39 15.94 -0.59 11.18
CA VAL A 39 17.32 -0.14 11.37
C VAL A 39 17.43 0.61 12.67
N TYR A 40 18.42 0.23 13.47
CA TYR A 40 18.82 0.92 14.70
C TYR A 40 20.29 1.34 14.60
N ASP A 41 20.55 2.61 14.78
CA ASP A 41 21.90 3.15 14.89
C ASP A 41 22.45 2.91 16.28
N GLN A 42 23.73 2.57 16.35
CA GLN A 42 24.41 2.32 17.60
C GLN A 42 25.39 3.46 17.92
N GLU A 43 25.11 4.19 18.97
CA GLU A 43 25.98 5.24 19.47
C GLU A 43 26.70 4.79 20.76
N LYS A 44 28.01 5.06 20.81
CA LYS A 44 28.81 4.88 22.01
C LYS A 44 28.76 6.15 22.83
N THR A 45 28.10 6.10 23.97
CA THR A 45 28.05 7.20 24.95
C THR A 45 28.94 6.89 26.16
N ILE A 46 29.27 7.90 26.96
CA ILE A 46 30.08 7.73 28.21
C ILE A 46 29.42 6.73 29.17
N LYS A 47 28.10 6.57 29.10
CA LYS A 47 27.30 5.68 29.95
C LYS A 47 27.09 4.26 29.39
N GLY A 48 27.61 3.99 28.18
CA GLY A 48 27.43 2.70 27.50
C GLY A 48 27.01 2.84 26.05
N ILE A 49 26.44 1.76 25.49
CA ILE A 49 25.96 1.70 24.12
C ILE A 49 24.46 2.00 24.10
N THR A 50 24.06 3.03 23.38
CA THR A 50 22.66 3.35 23.11
C THR A 50 22.30 2.91 21.68
N ARG A 51 21.05 2.51 21.48
CA ARG A 51 20.49 2.14 20.16
C ARG A 51 19.32 3.05 19.86
N ASN A 52 19.46 3.88 18.83
CA ASN A 52 18.45 4.81 18.40
C ASN A 52 17.75 4.27 17.16
N PHE A 53 16.43 4.36 17.11
CA PHE A 53 15.66 3.98 15.91
C PHE A 53 16.03 4.91 14.75
N ALA A 54 16.52 4.34 13.65
CA ALA A 54 16.91 5.08 12.45
C ALA A 54 15.83 5.04 11.35
N GLY A 55 15.09 3.94 11.25
CA GLY A 55 14.00 3.83 10.29
C GLY A 55 13.45 2.42 10.14
N ALA A 56 12.25 2.33 9.59
CA ALA A 56 11.62 1.09 9.18
C ALA A 56 11.39 1.15 7.66
N TYR A 57 11.69 0.06 6.99
CA TYR A 57 11.63 -0.05 5.54
C TYR A 57 10.82 -1.28 5.17
N SER A 58 9.83 -1.09 4.31
CA SER A 58 9.00 -2.14 3.74
C SER A 58 9.01 -2.08 2.21
N PRO A 59 8.53 -3.09 1.50
CA PRO A 59 8.42 -3.05 0.03
C PRO A 59 7.70 -1.81 -0.50
N GLY A 60 6.71 -1.31 0.23
CA GLY A 60 5.95 -0.11 -0.14
C GLY A 60 6.63 1.20 0.24
N THR A 61 7.37 1.25 1.36
CA THR A 61 7.92 2.51 1.91
C THR A 61 9.39 2.74 1.57
N TYR A 62 10.08 1.77 0.96
CA TYR A 62 11.48 1.91 0.57
C TYR A 62 11.63 2.71 -0.72
N LEU A 63 12.42 3.79 -0.66
CA LEU A 63 12.85 4.55 -1.83
C LEU A 63 14.29 4.13 -2.20
N SER A 64 14.44 3.40 -3.29
CA SER A 64 15.77 3.11 -3.83
C SER A 64 16.39 4.37 -4.45
N ASN A 65 17.58 4.72 -4.00
CA ASN A 65 18.38 5.80 -4.62
C ASN A 65 19.05 5.34 -5.92
N GLU A 66 19.14 4.06 -6.16
CA GLU A 66 19.78 3.49 -7.35
C GLU A 66 18.74 3.03 -8.36
N ASN A 67 18.85 3.52 -9.59
CA ASN A 67 18.02 3.14 -10.74
C ASN A 67 18.29 1.70 -11.25
N THR A 68 18.63 0.78 -10.37
CA THR A 68 19.18 -0.54 -10.72
C THR A 68 18.14 -1.60 -11.05
N GLN A 69 16.84 -1.35 -10.84
CA GLN A 69 15.81 -2.29 -11.25
C GLN A 69 14.81 -1.64 -12.19
N GLU A 70 14.82 -2.09 -13.44
CA GLU A 70 13.88 -1.66 -14.50
C GLU A 70 12.42 -2.00 -14.18
N ASP A 71 12.16 -2.88 -13.22
CA ASP A 71 10.84 -3.44 -12.94
C ASP A 71 10.01 -2.59 -11.94
N ASN A 72 10.64 -1.79 -11.06
CA ASN A 72 9.92 -1.00 -10.05
C ASN A 72 9.77 0.47 -10.45
N ILE A 73 9.03 0.72 -11.52
CA ILE A 73 8.77 2.08 -12.05
C ILE A 73 7.83 2.87 -11.13
N THR A 74 6.91 2.20 -10.47
CA THR A 74 5.93 2.80 -9.55
C THR A 74 5.96 2.06 -8.23
N ASN A 75 5.89 2.80 -7.11
CA ASN A 75 5.71 2.20 -5.79
C ASN A 75 4.41 2.76 -5.19
N ASN A 76 3.35 1.97 -5.30
CA ASN A 76 2.04 2.28 -4.78
C ASN A 76 1.80 1.47 -3.51
N ILE A 77 1.41 2.15 -2.43
CA ILE A 77 0.87 1.51 -1.24
C ILE A 77 -0.65 1.69 -1.29
N MET A 78 -1.37 0.64 -0.98
CA MET A 78 -2.83 0.63 -0.99
C MET A 78 -3.37 0.26 0.39
N CYS A 79 -4.38 0.97 0.85
CA CYS A 79 -5.17 0.57 2.01
C CYS A 79 -6.59 0.24 1.56
N LEU A 80 -7.05 -0.94 1.95
CA LEU A 80 -8.39 -1.46 1.70
C LEU A 80 -9.13 -1.51 3.03
N TRP A 81 -10.23 -0.79 3.13
CA TRP A 81 -11.06 -0.77 4.32
C TRP A 81 -12.45 -1.28 3.99
N PHE A 82 -12.82 -2.39 4.60
CA PHE A 82 -14.13 -2.98 4.43
C PHE A 82 -15.01 -2.68 5.64
N ASP A 83 -16.27 -2.34 5.36
CA ASP A 83 -17.32 -2.27 6.36
C ASP A 83 -18.57 -2.99 5.86
N LYS A 84 -19.35 -3.55 6.80
CA LYS A 84 -20.57 -4.27 6.49
C LYS A 84 -21.74 -3.54 7.10
N ILE A 85 -22.62 -3.03 6.25
CA ILE A 85 -23.80 -2.32 6.66
C ILE A 85 -25.06 -3.13 6.34
N LYS A 86 -26.02 -3.06 7.25
CA LYS A 86 -27.32 -3.68 7.06
C LYS A 86 -28.35 -2.57 6.85
N VAL A 87 -28.87 -2.50 5.63
CA VAL A 87 -29.90 -1.53 5.25
C VAL A 87 -31.22 -2.28 5.08
N ARG A 88 -32.16 -2.10 6.03
CA ARG A 88 -33.43 -2.85 6.10
C ARG A 88 -33.17 -4.36 6.17
N GLN A 89 -33.50 -5.10 5.11
CA GLN A 89 -33.31 -6.56 5.03
C GLN A 89 -32.15 -6.98 4.13
N THR A 90 -31.46 -6.02 3.49
CA THR A 90 -30.34 -6.31 2.62
C THR A 90 -29.02 -6.01 3.32
N GLU A 91 -28.08 -6.93 3.23
CA GLU A 91 -26.71 -6.70 3.63
C GLU A 91 -25.94 -6.07 2.46
N LYS A 92 -25.22 -5.00 2.75
CA LYS A 92 -24.33 -4.33 1.80
C LYS A 92 -22.93 -4.31 2.37
N ILE A 93 -21.97 -4.36 1.49
CA ILE A 93 -20.58 -4.11 1.80
C ILE A 93 -20.19 -2.72 1.25
N VAL A 94 -19.56 -1.93 2.09
CA VAL A 94 -18.90 -0.71 1.67
C VAL A 94 -17.42 -0.95 1.76
N TYR A 95 -16.67 -0.63 0.72
CA TYR A 95 -15.23 -0.66 0.80
C TYR A 95 -14.62 0.63 0.28
N GLY A 96 -13.76 1.18 1.12
CA GLY A 96 -12.93 2.33 0.80
C GLY A 96 -11.55 1.87 0.38
N ILE A 97 -11.04 2.48 -0.68
CA ILE A 97 -9.72 2.23 -1.22
C ILE A 97 -8.95 3.53 -1.19
N SER A 98 -7.80 3.54 -0.57
CA SER A 98 -6.84 4.64 -0.69
C SER A 98 -5.52 4.13 -1.27
N ILE A 99 -4.93 4.91 -2.15
CA ILE A 99 -3.69 4.56 -2.85
C ILE A 99 -2.77 5.76 -2.82
N ILE A 100 -1.52 5.55 -2.45
CA ILE A 100 -0.48 6.58 -2.46
C ILE A 100 0.71 6.07 -3.27
N ASN A 101 1.11 6.85 -4.26
CA ASN A 101 2.34 6.62 -4.98
C ASN A 101 3.48 7.36 -4.29
N ILE A 102 4.40 6.61 -3.69
CA ILE A 102 5.49 7.17 -2.88
C ILE A 102 6.48 7.99 -3.71
N PHE A 103 6.70 7.64 -4.99
CA PHE A 103 7.64 8.38 -5.84
C PHE A 103 7.10 9.73 -6.31
N THR A 104 5.79 9.83 -6.54
CA THR A 104 5.17 11.03 -7.12
C THR A 104 4.37 11.84 -6.11
N GLY A 105 4.07 11.28 -4.95
CA GLY A 105 3.18 11.88 -3.95
C GLY A 105 1.71 11.89 -4.36
N LYS A 106 1.34 11.37 -5.54
CA LYS A 106 -0.06 11.31 -5.97
C LYS A 106 -0.84 10.33 -5.12
N SER A 107 -2.02 10.74 -4.68
CA SER A 107 -2.93 9.92 -3.92
C SER A 107 -4.31 9.86 -4.59
N TYR A 108 -4.98 8.72 -4.42
CA TYR A 108 -6.29 8.45 -4.99
C TYR A 108 -7.16 7.79 -3.91
N ILE A 109 -8.45 8.15 -3.90
CA ILE A 109 -9.42 7.49 -3.06
C ILE A 109 -10.68 7.12 -3.84
N PHE A 110 -11.22 5.94 -3.51
CA PHE A 110 -12.42 5.39 -4.11
C PHE A 110 -13.29 4.78 -3.01
N GLU A 111 -14.59 4.88 -3.14
CA GLU A 111 -15.53 4.21 -2.26
C GLU A 111 -16.61 3.54 -3.09
N TYR A 112 -16.90 2.29 -2.77
CA TYR A 112 -17.92 1.50 -3.46
C TYR A 112 -18.88 0.92 -2.43
N GLU A 113 -20.17 1.07 -2.70
CA GLU A 113 -21.25 0.45 -1.94
C GLU A 113 -21.98 -0.55 -2.83
N ILE A 114 -21.92 -1.83 -2.48
CA ILE A 114 -22.48 -2.91 -3.28
C ILE A 114 -23.31 -3.86 -2.42
N PRO A 115 -24.37 -4.48 -2.97
CA PRO A 115 -25.03 -5.59 -2.31
C PRO A 115 -24.03 -6.70 -2.01
N PHE A 116 -24.08 -7.22 -0.78
CA PHE A 116 -23.12 -8.23 -0.36
C PHE A 116 -23.54 -9.62 -0.83
N PHE A 117 -22.84 -10.10 -1.85
CA PHE A 117 -22.85 -11.49 -2.28
C PHE A 117 -21.44 -12.05 -2.17
N PHE A 118 -21.30 -13.21 -1.54
CA PHE A 118 -19.97 -13.81 -1.45
C PHE A 118 -19.59 -14.52 -2.74
N ASN A 119 -19.25 -13.74 -3.76
CA ASN A 119 -18.76 -14.19 -5.05
C ASN A 119 -17.69 -13.22 -5.57
N PRO A 120 -16.90 -13.63 -6.56
CA PRO A 120 -15.85 -12.77 -7.13
C PRO A 120 -16.37 -11.45 -7.68
N THR A 121 -17.57 -11.43 -8.28
CA THR A 121 -18.12 -10.24 -8.95
C THR A 121 -18.37 -9.05 -8.00
N THR A 122 -18.58 -9.33 -6.71
CA THR A 122 -18.68 -8.29 -5.67
C THR A 122 -17.38 -7.48 -5.55
N PHE A 123 -16.25 -8.05 -5.98
CA PHE A 123 -14.92 -7.46 -5.81
C PHE A 123 -14.26 -7.07 -7.14
N ASP A 124 -15.00 -7.05 -8.26
CA ASP A 124 -14.47 -6.75 -9.60
C ASP A 124 -13.81 -5.35 -9.65
N GLU A 125 -14.44 -4.33 -9.06
CA GLU A 125 -13.86 -2.98 -9.01
C GLU A 125 -12.57 -2.93 -8.19
N LEU A 126 -12.50 -3.70 -7.12
CA LEU A 126 -11.30 -3.83 -6.30
C LEU A 126 -10.18 -4.54 -7.05
N GLU A 127 -10.49 -5.66 -7.72
CA GLU A 127 -9.53 -6.36 -8.59
C GLU A 127 -9.01 -5.44 -9.70
N ARG A 128 -9.90 -4.61 -10.29
CA ARG A 128 -9.52 -3.60 -11.28
C ARG A 128 -8.54 -2.58 -10.70
N CYS A 129 -8.82 -2.02 -9.54
CA CYS A 129 -7.92 -1.08 -8.88
C CYS A 129 -6.54 -1.69 -8.62
N ILE A 130 -6.50 -2.93 -8.14
CA ILE A 130 -5.24 -3.65 -7.90
C ILE A 130 -4.46 -3.86 -9.20
N SER A 131 -5.13 -4.25 -10.27
CA SER A 131 -4.48 -4.47 -11.58
C SER A 131 -3.94 -3.17 -12.19
N VAL A 132 -4.67 -2.06 -12.07
CA VAL A 132 -4.28 -0.76 -12.62
C VAL A 132 -3.12 -0.17 -11.82
N PHE A 133 -3.23 -0.15 -10.50
CA PHE A 133 -2.24 0.51 -9.64
C PHE A 133 -1.08 -0.39 -9.24
N SER A 134 -1.22 -1.73 -9.36
CA SER A 134 -0.19 -2.72 -9.04
C SER A 134 0.54 -2.39 -7.73
N PRO A 135 -0.17 -2.39 -6.58
CA PRO A 135 0.41 -1.99 -5.31
C PRO A 135 1.51 -2.98 -4.89
N SER A 136 2.62 -2.45 -4.38
CA SER A 136 3.71 -3.24 -3.82
C SER A 136 3.42 -3.69 -2.39
N GLU A 137 2.51 -3.01 -1.71
CA GLU A 137 2.12 -3.31 -0.33
C GLU A 137 0.65 -2.95 -0.10
N ILE A 138 -0.08 -3.81 0.60
CA ILE A 138 -1.52 -3.66 0.84
C ILE A 138 -1.81 -3.78 2.33
N LEU A 139 -2.49 -2.77 2.86
CA LEU A 139 -3.06 -2.78 4.21
C LEU A 139 -4.53 -3.19 4.09
N PHE A 140 -4.90 -4.31 4.68
CA PHE A 140 -6.23 -4.91 4.56
C PHE A 140 -6.96 -4.82 5.89
N ILE A 141 -7.95 -3.95 5.99
CA ILE A 141 -8.76 -3.72 7.19
C ILE A 141 -10.15 -4.27 6.95
N SER A 142 -10.61 -5.20 7.78
CA SER A 142 -11.92 -5.81 7.58
C SER A 142 -12.58 -6.26 8.88
N PRO A 143 -13.93 -6.36 8.89
CA PRO A 143 -14.70 -6.97 9.98
C PRO A 143 -14.72 -8.49 9.94
N PHE A 144 -14.18 -9.10 8.89
CA PHE A 144 -14.28 -10.53 8.63
C PHE A 144 -13.18 -11.33 9.33
N ASP A 145 -13.38 -12.63 9.44
CA ASP A 145 -12.38 -13.55 9.94
C ASP A 145 -11.24 -13.82 8.95
N SER A 146 -10.19 -14.47 9.41
CA SER A 146 -8.99 -14.71 8.61
C SER A 146 -9.24 -15.54 7.35
N ASP A 147 -10.16 -16.53 7.43
CA ASP A 147 -10.44 -17.42 6.30
C ASP A 147 -11.25 -16.70 5.22
N PHE A 148 -12.16 -15.84 5.65
CA PHE A 148 -12.91 -15.00 4.73
C PHE A 148 -12.01 -13.96 4.04
N ASN A 149 -11.13 -13.33 4.79
CA ASN A 149 -10.15 -12.40 4.25
C ASN A 149 -9.24 -13.07 3.20
N LYS A 150 -8.78 -14.29 3.45
CA LYS A 150 -7.99 -15.06 2.50
C LYS A 150 -8.76 -15.34 1.20
N LYS A 151 -10.05 -15.69 1.29
CA LYS A 151 -10.88 -15.91 0.11
C LYS A 151 -11.08 -14.62 -0.69
N ILE A 152 -11.32 -13.49 -0.04
CA ILE A 152 -11.37 -12.19 -0.72
C ILE A 152 -10.04 -11.93 -1.44
N SER A 153 -8.91 -12.12 -0.75
CA SER A 153 -7.58 -11.93 -1.34
C SER A 153 -7.33 -12.82 -2.56
N GLN A 154 -7.85 -14.05 -2.56
CA GLN A 154 -7.82 -14.94 -3.73
C GLN A 154 -8.68 -14.42 -4.89
N PHE A 155 -9.89 -13.90 -4.61
CA PHE A 155 -10.77 -13.34 -5.64
C PHE A 155 -10.13 -12.14 -6.35
N ILE A 156 -9.42 -11.30 -5.60
CA ILE A 156 -8.78 -10.08 -6.12
C ILE A 156 -7.34 -10.30 -6.60
N GLY A 157 -6.84 -11.53 -6.53
CA GLY A 157 -5.53 -11.92 -7.06
C GLY A 157 -4.34 -11.29 -6.32
N ILE A 158 -4.45 -11.06 -5.01
CA ILE A 158 -3.36 -10.49 -4.19
C ILE A 158 -2.41 -11.60 -3.75
N GLU A 159 -1.10 -11.39 -3.89
CA GLU A 159 -0.09 -12.24 -3.28
C GLU A 159 -0.05 -12.02 -1.78
N PHE A 160 -0.10 -13.12 -1.00
CA PHE A 160 -0.20 -13.07 0.47
C PHE A 160 1.04 -12.48 1.16
N SER A 161 2.18 -12.43 0.50
CA SER A 161 3.44 -11.94 1.07
C SER A 161 3.46 -10.44 1.39
N ASN A 162 2.66 -9.63 0.67
CA ASN A 162 2.69 -8.18 0.76
C ASN A 162 1.40 -7.60 1.35
N VAL A 163 0.61 -8.42 2.06
CA VAL A 163 -0.68 -8.01 2.63
C VAL A 163 -0.61 -8.02 4.15
N HIS A 164 -0.92 -6.88 4.77
CA HIS A 164 -1.05 -6.72 6.21
C HIS A 164 -2.51 -6.70 6.61
N TYR A 165 -2.94 -7.70 7.37
CA TYR A 165 -4.33 -7.79 7.83
C TYR A 165 -4.50 -7.12 9.18
N TYR A 166 -5.49 -6.22 9.27
CA TYR A 166 -5.89 -5.53 10.48
C TYR A 166 -7.35 -5.82 10.80
N SER A 167 -7.64 -6.00 12.06
CA SER A 167 -9.02 -6.13 12.55
C SER A 167 -9.60 -4.75 12.87
N LEU A 168 -10.91 -4.58 12.72
CA LEU A 168 -11.62 -3.38 13.21
C LEU A 168 -11.47 -3.15 14.72
N LYS A 169 -10.99 -4.15 15.48
CA LYS A 169 -10.72 -4.05 16.92
C LYS A 169 -9.32 -3.50 17.24
N ASP A 170 -8.47 -3.33 16.26
CA ASP A 170 -7.14 -2.74 16.44
C ASP A 170 -7.28 -1.28 16.88
N ASN A 171 -6.51 -0.87 17.89
CA ASN A 171 -6.57 0.49 18.44
C ASN A 171 -6.26 1.57 17.39
N ARG A 172 -5.37 1.30 16.46
CA ARG A 172 -5.03 2.22 15.37
C ARG A 172 -6.21 2.40 14.40
N VAL A 173 -6.87 1.29 14.07
CA VAL A 173 -8.07 1.29 13.23
C VAL A 173 -9.20 2.02 13.93
N LEU A 174 -9.46 1.73 15.21
CA LEU A 174 -10.47 2.41 16.02
C LEU A 174 -10.24 3.92 16.11
N ASN A 175 -9.00 4.37 16.12
CA ASN A 175 -8.70 5.82 16.10
C ASN A 175 -9.11 6.44 14.77
N CYS A 176 -8.83 5.80 13.64
CA CYS A 176 -9.21 6.30 12.32
C CYS A 176 -10.74 6.34 12.10
N MET A 177 -11.52 5.57 12.87
CA MET A 177 -12.98 5.65 12.85
C MET A 177 -13.54 6.90 13.54
N LYS A 178 -12.73 7.59 14.36
CA LYS A 178 -13.15 8.79 15.08
C LYS A 178 -13.01 10.02 14.17
N GLN A 179 -14.09 10.76 13.98
CA GLN A 179 -14.10 11.97 13.15
C GLN A 179 -13.05 13.00 13.60
N THR A 180 -12.86 13.15 14.92
CA THR A 180 -11.85 14.08 15.47
C THR A 180 -10.42 13.70 15.09
N TYR A 181 -10.12 12.40 15.07
CA TYR A 181 -8.80 11.90 14.65
C TYR A 181 -8.58 12.05 13.16
N THR A 182 -9.60 11.74 12.35
CA THR A 182 -9.57 11.94 10.89
C THR A 182 -9.31 13.40 10.53
N GLN A 183 -10.01 14.33 11.20
CA GLN A 183 -9.81 15.77 11.02
C GLN A 183 -8.36 16.18 11.38
N LEU A 184 -7.85 15.69 12.50
CA LEU A 184 -6.49 16.00 12.94
C LEU A 184 -5.44 15.50 11.94
N ILE A 185 -5.58 14.28 11.42
CA ILE A 185 -4.64 13.72 10.44
C ILE A 185 -4.71 14.51 9.11
N LEU A 186 -5.91 14.78 8.61
CA LEU A 186 -6.08 15.53 7.35
C LEU A 186 -5.57 16.96 7.47
N SER A 187 -5.87 17.65 8.57
CA SER A 187 -5.36 19.01 8.81
C SER A 187 -3.84 19.04 8.93
N LYS A 188 -3.25 18.04 9.57
CA LYS A 188 -1.80 17.92 9.72
C LYS A 188 -1.09 17.78 8.38
N HIS A 189 -1.65 17.02 7.43
CA HIS A 189 -0.98 16.68 6.18
C HIS A 189 -1.37 17.61 5.01
N PHE A 190 -2.62 18.07 4.97
CA PHE A 190 -3.15 18.87 3.86
C PHE A 190 -3.53 20.31 4.24
N GLY A 191 -3.33 20.68 5.51
CA GLY A 191 -3.68 22.02 6.04
C GLY A 191 -5.11 22.09 6.61
N GLU A 192 -5.34 23.08 7.46
CA GLU A 192 -6.63 23.25 8.18
C GLU A 192 -7.80 23.51 7.25
N ASP A 193 -7.56 24.19 6.12
CA ASP A 193 -8.60 24.53 5.14
C ASP A 193 -9.02 23.33 4.27
N SER A 194 -8.28 22.23 4.30
CA SER A 194 -8.52 21.06 3.42
C SER A 194 -9.91 20.46 3.61
N LEU A 195 -10.38 20.40 4.85
CA LEU A 195 -11.70 19.86 5.19
C LEU A 195 -12.85 20.81 4.86
N GLN A 196 -12.60 22.12 4.89
CA GLN A 196 -13.62 23.12 4.56
C GLN A 196 -13.88 23.23 3.07
N HIS A 197 -12.87 22.90 2.25
CA HIS A 197 -12.93 23.02 0.79
C HIS A 197 -13.19 21.69 0.07
N CYS A 198 -13.24 20.58 0.80
CA CYS A 198 -13.36 19.24 0.21
C CYS A 198 -14.47 18.44 0.90
N GLU A 199 -15.70 18.63 0.46
CA GLU A 199 -16.89 17.91 0.98
C GLU A 199 -16.82 16.41 0.71
N GLU A 200 -16.02 15.99 -0.26
CA GLU A 200 -15.84 14.61 -0.63
C GLU A 200 -15.28 13.76 0.52
N PHE A 201 -14.46 14.33 1.41
CA PHE A 201 -13.98 13.60 2.59
C PHE A 201 -15.10 13.15 3.54
N TYR A 202 -16.19 13.91 3.59
CA TYR A 202 -17.37 13.54 4.37
C TYR A 202 -18.28 12.56 3.62
N SER A 203 -18.38 12.73 2.30
CA SER A 203 -19.20 11.88 1.44
C SER A 203 -18.66 10.47 1.32
N TYR A 204 -17.32 10.33 1.30
CA TYR A 204 -16.60 9.05 1.20
C TYR A 204 -15.91 8.70 2.53
N SER A 205 -16.73 8.42 3.54
CA SER A 205 -16.26 8.28 4.92
C SER A 205 -15.31 7.09 5.12
N ILE A 206 -15.61 5.94 4.52
CA ILE A 206 -14.79 4.72 4.64
C ILE A 206 -13.49 4.88 3.86
N ALA A 207 -13.54 5.48 2.67
CA ALA A 207 -12.33 5.77 1.90
C ALA A 207 -11.44 6.80 2.60
N THR A 208 -12.03 7.79 3.27
CA THR A 208 -11.30 8.77 4.08
C THR A 208 -10.63 8.12 5.29
N GLN A 209 -11.31 7.21 5.98
CA GLN A 209 -10.72 6.43 7.08
C GLN A 209 -9.53 5.58 6.58
N SER A 210 -9.68 4.96 5.41
CA SER A 210 -8.59 4.18 4.80
C SER A 210 -7.39 5.07 4.46
N LEU A 211 -7.61 6.29 3.95
CA LEU A 211 -6.55 7.26 3.69
C LEU A 211 -5.84 7.68 4.98
N CYS A 212 -6.59 7.99 6.05
CA CYS A 212 -5.99 8.37 7.32
C CYS A 212 -5.12 7.25 7.91
N PHE A 213 -5.57 6.00 7.81
CA PHE A 213 -4.78 4.86 8.25
C PHE A 213 -3.51 4.68 7.41
N LEU A 214 -3.61 4.88 6.10
CA LEU A 214 -2.47 4.79 5.17
C LEU A 214 -1.44 5.89 5.45
N LEU A 215 -1.88 7.13 5.71
CA LEU A 215 -1.01 8.24 6.08
C LEU A 215 -0.29 7.96 7.41
N ASP A 216 -1.01 7.48 8.43
CA ASP A 216 -0.43 7.10 9.71
C ASP A 216 0.59 5.96 9.56
N PHE A 217 0.31 4.98 8.71
CA PHE A 217 1.24 3.88 8.40
C PHE A 217 2.54 4.40 7.77
N ILE A 218 2.44 5.26 6.76
CA ILE A 218 3.62 5.83 6.08
C ILE A 218 4.42 6.69 7.05
N GLU A 219 3.76 7.50 7.88
CA GLU A 219 4.42 8.37 8.86
C GLU A 219 5.25 7.58 9.87
N GLN A 220 4.73 6.44 10.34
CA GLN A 220 5.45 5.57 11.28
C GLN A 220 6.69 4.90 10.66
N HIS A 221 6.68 4.68 9.35
CA HIS A 221 7.81 4.11 8.64
C HIS A 221 8.85 5.18 8.31
N ASN A 222 8.41 6.28 7.70
CA ASN A 222 9.29 7.38 7.32
C ASN A 222 8.53 8.71 7.21
N THR A 223 8.77 9.59 8.17
CA THR A 223 8.14 10.92 8.25
C THR A 223 8.48 11.84 7.08
N SER A 224 9.59 11.59 6.35
CA SER A 224 9.97 12.40 5.22
C SER A 224 9.09 12.16 3.99
N LEU A 225 8.54 10.95 3.84
CA LEU A 225 7.72 10.57 2.69
C LEU A 225 6.39 11.32 2.66
N ILE A 226 5.81 11.58 3.83
CA ILE A 226 4.49 12.22 3.95
C ILE A 226 4.50 13.66 3.45
N ARG A 227 5.61 14.39 3.58
CA ARG A 227 5.70 15.81 3.19
C ARG A 227 5.45 16.06 1.70
N HIS A 228 5.54 15.04 0.88
CA HIS A 228 5.39 15.12 -0.57
C HIS A 228 4.05 14.57 -1.08
N ILE A 229 3.16 14.14 -0.18
CA ILE A 229 1.87 13.58 -0.56
C ILE A 229 0.92 14.74 -0.89
N HIS A 230 0.35 14.69 -2.10
CA HIS A 230 -0.65 15.65 -2.57
C HIS A 230 -2.06 15.29 -2.10
N MET A 231 -2.95 16.28 -2.10
CA MET A 231 -4.38 16.06 -1.91
C MET A 231 -4.87 14.92 -2.81
N PRO A 232 -5.72 14.03 -2.29
CA PRO A 232 -6.17 12.88 -3.06
C PRO A 232 -7.11 13.29 -4.19
N TYR A 233 -7.01 12.56 -5.29
CA TYR A 233 -8.00 12.60 -6.35
C TYR A 233 -9.17 11.72 -5.98
N PHE A 234 -10.36 12.33 -5.97
CA PHE A 234 -11.61 11.63 -5.78
C PHE A 234 -12.14 11.19 -7.14
N ASN A 235 -12.29 9.91 -7.36
CA ASN A 235 -12.73 9.40 -8.65
C ASN A 235 -14.23 9.09 -8.61
N ASN A 236 -15.04 10.10 -8.88
CA ASN A 236 -16.49 9.99 -8.78
C ASN A 236 -17.19 9.70 -10.09
N VAL A 237 -16.60 10.09 -11.20
CA VAL A 237 -17.22 9.89 -12.52
C VAL A 237 -16.14 9.59 -13.52
N SER A 238 -16.08 8.37 -13.95
CA SER A 238 -15.23 7.97 -15.05
C SER A 238 -15.84 8.49 -16.36
N THR A 239 -15.27 9.54 -16.94
CA THR A 239 -15.43 9.86 -18.36
C THR A 239 -14.74 8.84 -19.25
N ARG A 240 -14.09 7.83 -18.67
CA ARG A 240 -13.33 6.78 -19.33
C ARG A 240 -14.16 5.51 -19.41
N VAL A 241 -13.97 4.75 -20.46
CA VAL A 241 -14.58 3.43 -20.58
C VAL A 241 -13.97 2.52 -19.52
N ILE A 242 -14.82 1.99 -18.64
CA ILE A 242 -14.43 0.99 -17.65
C ILE A 242 -14.41 -0.35 -18.35
N LEU A 243 -13.23 -0.92 -18.54
CA LEU A 243 -13.08 -2.29 -19.01
C LEU A 243 -13.00 -3.21 -17.80
N ALA A 244 -13.76 -4.30 -17.82
CA ALA A 244 -13.65 -5.34 -16.81
C ALA A 244 -12.19 -5.85 -16.75
N ASN A 245 -11.72 -6.22 -15.58
CA ASN A 245 -10.34 -6.63 -15.37
C ASN A 245 -9.93 -7.83 -16.25
N HIS A 246 -10.82 -8.79 -16.43
CA HIS A 246 -10.59 -9.89 -17.36
C HIS A 246 -10.33 -9.42 -18.80
N THR A 247 -11.01 -8.35 -19.24
CA THR A 247 -10.81 -7.79 -20.58
C THR A 247 -9.43 -7.18 -20.72
N LEU A 248 -8.95 -6.43 -19.71
CA LEU A 248 -7.59 -5.86 -19.72
C LEU A 248 -6.51 -6.94 -19.79
N LYS A 249 -6.68 -8.03 -19.03
CA LYS A 249 -5.78 -9.18 -19.02
C LYS A 249 -5.86 -9.99 -20.32
N GLN A 250 -7.07 -10.33 -20.78
CA GLN A 250 -7.28 -11.11 -22.01
C GLN A 250 -6.78 -10.39 -23.27
N LEU A 251 -6.90 -9.07 -23.31
CA LEU A 251 -6.34 -8.25 -24.40
C LEU A 251 -4.84 -7.97 -24.22
N ASN A 252 -4.21 -8.50 -23.16
CA ASN A 252 -2.82 -8.23 -22.81
C ASN A 252 -2.48 -6.72 -22.77
N ILE A 253 -3.43 -5.88 -22.37
CA ILE A 253 -3.20 -4.43 -22.22
C ILE A 253 -2.23 -4.19 -21.06
N ILE A 254 -2.45 -4.90 -19.95
CA ILE A 254 -1.60 -4.88 -18.74
C ILE A 254 -0.90 -6.23 -18.63
N ASN A 255 0.35 -6.24 -18.18
CA ASN A 255 1.11 -7.48 -17.98
C ASN A 255 0.51 -8.32 -16.84
N ASP A 256 0.23 -9.58 -17.11
CA ASP A 256 -0.29 -10.57 -16.16
C ASP A 256 0.84 -11.33 -15.41
N GLN A 257 2.05 -10.79 -15.40
CA GLN A 257 3.25 -11.39 -14.80
C GLN A 257 3.66 -12.77 -15.36
N GLN A 258 2.83 -13.39 -16.20
CA GLN A 258 3.12 -14.69 -16.82
C GLN A 258 4.19 -14.58 -17.91
N TYR A 259 4.28 -13.43 -18.56
CA TYR A 259 5.22 -13.18 -19.65
C TYR A 259 6.18 -12.05 -19.29
N LYS A 260 7.46 -12.24 -19.63
CA LYS A 260 8.51 -11.23 -19.43
C LYS A 260 8.96 -10.66 -20.78
N GLY A 261 9.35 -9.39 -20.75
CA GLY A 261 9.90 -8.71 -21.92
C GLY A 261 8.99 -7.65 -22.54
N THR A 262 9.45 -7.02 -23.60
CA THR A 262 8.77 -5.89 -24.26
C THR A 262 7.44 -6.26 -24.93
N LEU A 263 7.25 -7.51 -25.28
CA LEU A 263 6.02 -8.01 -25.92
C LEU A 263 5.04 -8.65 -24.91
N SER A 264 5.29 -8.51 -23.61
CA SER A 264 4.44 -9.09 -22.56
C SER A 264 3.08 -8.40 -22.43
N SER A 265 2.97 -7.13 -22.83
CA SER A 265 1.71 -6.38 -22.83
C SER A 265 1.76 -5.22 -23.83
N VAL A 266 0.57 -4.69 -24.18
CA VAL A 266 0.47 -3.48 -25.02
C VAL A 266 1.19 -2.32 -24.32
N LEU A 267 1.02 -2.17 -23.01
CA LEU A 267 1.70 -1.14 -22.23
C LEU A 267 3.23 -1.23 -22.36
N ASN A 268 3.81 -2.42 -22.21
CA ASN A 268 5.24 -2.63 -22.31
C ASN A 268 5.75 -2.45 -23.76
N PHE A 269 4.97 -2.87 -24.73
CA PHE A 269 5.30 -2.71 -26.14
C PHE A 269 5.32 -1.24 -26.59
N THR A 270 4.34 -0.46 -26.14
CA THR A 270 4.18 0.95 -26.51
C THR A 270 5.06 1.89 -25.69
N ASN A 271 5.47 1.49 -24.49
CA ASN A 271 6.34 2.30 -23.63
C ASN A 271 7.77 2.35 -24.19
N LYS A 272 8.10 3.41 -24.89
CA LYS A 272 9.44 3.71 -25.44
C LYS A 272 10.22 4.72 -24.61
N CYS A 273 9.75 5.04 -23.41
CA CYS A 273 10.41 6.01 -22.56
C CYS A 273 11.76 5.49 -22.07
N CYS A 274 12.81 6.30 -22.23
CA CYS A 274 14.17 5.97 -21.79
C CYS A 274 14.39 6.30 -20.31
N SER A 275 13.73 7.36 -19.80
CA SER A 275 13.89 7.79 -18.40
C SER A 275 12.85 7.17 -17.49
N SER A 276 13.23 6.95 -16.22
CA SER A 276 12.30 6.45 -15.18
C SER A 276 11.11 7.39 -14.94
N ILE A 277 11.32 8.71 -15.06
CA ILE A 277 10.26 9.71 -14.97
C ILE A 277 9.28 9.56 -16.12
N GLY A 278 9.78 9.42 -17.35
CA GLY A 278 8.94 9.20 -18.53
C GLY A 278 8.15 7.90 -18.43
N LYS A 279 8.78 6.80 -18.01
CA LYS A 279 8.12 5.51 -17.80
C LYS A 279 6.99 5.62 -16.76
N ARG A 280 7.20 6.36 -15.67
CA ARG A 280 6.17 6.61 -14.64
C ARG A 280 4.99 7.46 -15.15
N LEU A 281 5.29 8.46 -15.96
CA LEU A 281 4.24 9.33 -16.51
C LEU A 281 3.41 8.62 -17.59
N TYR A 282 4.04 7.67 -18.31
CA TYR A 282 3.38 6.89 -19.35
C TYR A 282 2.44 5.82 -18.79
N LYS A 283 2.76 5.21 -17.66
CA LYS A 283 1.95 4.21 -16.96
C LYS A 283 0.77 4.84 -16.23
#